data_fa3df706c44c735dbe14767853868497
#
_entry.id   fa3df706c44c735dbe14767853868497
#
_cell.length_a   1.000
_cell.length_b   1.000
_cell.length_c   1.000
_cell.angle_alpha   90.00
_cell.angle_beta   90.00
_cell.angle_gamma   90.00
#
_symmetry.space_group_name_H-M   'P 1'
#
loop_
_entity.id
_entity.type
_entity.pdbx_description
1 polymer ?
#
loop_
_entity_poly.entity_id
_entity_poly.type
_entity_poly.pdbx_seq_one_letter_code
_entity_poly.pdbx_strand_id
1 'polypeptide(L)'
;KLDAGGFKDNNQRLECLGYSVLATAMSHYLYRQHPHWDEGEMSKRRGAIVKRAVNNAVAQQMGLDRLLQIRREARQGSADIYGNALEALIGAIFLDHGYARAESFVLTKVLPLFLKLEGSLREQTTNYKSLLLEWTQKHHLVLDFRMLQEPKRAGALFVCAVYVDDRKVGVGSGPNK
;
A
#
# COMPACT_ATOMS: atom_id res chain seq x y z
N LYS A 1 5.13 13.70 -27.22
CA LYS A 1 6.07 13.00 -28.12
C LYS A 1 7.45 13.11 -27.51
N LEU A 2 7.81 12.17 -26.65
CA LEU A 2 9.17 12.00 -26.19
C LEU A 2 9.84 11.01 -27.12
N ASP A 3 10.55 11.55 -28.00
CA ASP A 3 11.79 11.27 -28.70
C ASP A 3 11.91 10.12 -29.69
N ALA A 4 12.69 10.49 -30.72
CA ALA A 4 13.19 9.70 -31.83
C ALA A 4 14.31 8.67 -31.44
N GLY A 5 14.37 8.24 -30.17
CA GLY A 5 15.48 7.44 -29.63
C GLY A 5 15.22 5.96 -29.43
N GLY A 6 14.20 5.37 -30.06
CA GLY A 6 13.99 3.92 -30.02
C GLY A 6 13.48 3.37 -28.66
N PHE A 7 13.09 4.21 -27.72
CA PHE A 7 12.42 3.79 -26.52
C PHE A 7 10.96 3.40 -26.81
N LYS A 8 10.52 2.29 -26.26
CA LYS A 8 9.09 1.92 -26.31
C LYS A 8 8.29 3.08 -25.70
N ASP A 9 7.26 3.55 -26.40
CA ASP A 9 6.32 4.57 -25.93
C ASP A 9 5.57 4.05 -24.70
N ASN A 10 6.17 4.17 -23.53
CA ASN A 10 5.56 3.80 -22.24
C ASN A 10 6.01 4.77 -21.14
N ASN A 11 5.32 4.74 -20.02
CA ASN A 11 5.55 5.62 -18.87
C ASN A 11 6.49 5.06 -17.80
N GLN A 12 7.14 3.92 -18.02
CA GLN A 12 7.93 3.23 -17.00
C GLN A 12 9.08 4.06 -16.41
N ARG A 13 9.75 4.87 -17.22
CA ARG A 13 10.81 5.76 -16.74
C ARG A 13 10.26 6.87 -15.83
N LEU A 14 9.13 7.45 -16.22
CA LEU A 14 8.42 8.46 -15.40
C LEU A 14 7.84 7.84 -14.13
N GLU A 15 7.31 6.63 -14.21
CA GLU A 15 6.84 5.84 -13.07
C GLU A 15 7.96 5.66 -12.04
N CYS A 16 9.13 5.18 -12.47
CA CYS A 16 10.29 4.97 -11.60
C CYS A 16 10.71 6.27 -10.89
N LEU A 17 10.80 7.38 -11.64
CA LEU A 17 11.11 8.69 -11.09
C LEU A 17 10.04 9.18 -10.12
N GLY A 18 8.78 9.08 -10.52
CA GLY A 18 7.64 9.56 -9.73
C GLY A 18 7.43 8.78 -8.44
N TYR A 19 7.69 7.47 -8.44
CA TYR A 19 7.72 6.67 -7.22
C TYR A 19 8.73 7.22 -6.20
N SER A 20 9.94 7.55 -6.67
CA SER A 20 10.98 8.13 -5.80
C SER A 20 10.58 9.50 -5.25
N VAL A 21 9.98 10.35 -6.08
CA VAL A 21 9.48 11.67 -5.67
C VAL A 21 8.33 11.53 -4.67
N LEU A 22 7.37 10.63 -4.90
CA LEU A 22 6.28 10.32 -3.99
C LEU A 22 6.80 9.85 -2.63
N ALA A 23 7.76 8.92 -2.63
CA ALA A 23 8.36 8.40 -1.41
C ALA A 23 9.08 9.51 -0.62
N THR A 24 9.80 10.40 -1.30
CA THR A 24 10.49 11.54 -0.69
C THR A 24 9.50 12.54 -0.09
N ALA A 25 8.46 12.92 -0.82
CA ALA A 25 7.43 13.85 -0.36
C ALA A 25 6.70 13.29 0.89
N MET A 26 6.37 11.99 0.89
CA MET A 26 5.75 11.34 2.04
C MET A 26 6.71 11.25 3.23
N SER A 27 7.99 10.94 3.02
CA SER A 27 8.99 10.91 4.10
C SER A 27 9.16 12.29 4.72
N HIS A 28 9.24 13.35 3.92
CA HIS A 28 9.35 14.72 4.39
C HIS A 28 8.10 15.14 5.19
N TYR A 29 6.91 14.83 4.69
CA TYR A 29 5.66 15.07 5.39
C TYR A 29 5.63 14.39 6.76
N LEU A 30 5.90 13.06 6.82
CA LEU A 30 5.88 12.28 8.06
C LEU A 30 6.91 12.79 9.07
N TYR A 31 8.12 13.10 8.62
CA TYR A 31 9.18 13.66 9.46
C TYR A 31 8.75 14.95 10.16
N ARG A 32 8.07 15.83 9.41
CA ARG A 32 7.60 17.12 9.96
C ARG A 32 6.39 16.99 10.87
N GLN A 33 5.46 16.09 10.55
CA GLN A 33 4.21 15.94 11.30
C GLN A 33 4.38 15.09 12.58
N HIS A 34 5.39 14.22 12.61
CA HIS A 34 5.57 13.26 13.69
C HIS A 34 7.00 13.28 14.24
N PRO A 35 7.43 14.36 14.93
CA PRO A 35 8.81 14.53 15.39
C PRO A 35 9.26 13.49 16.43
N HIS A 36 8.32 12.74 17.00
CA HIS A 36 8.59 11.71 18.01
C HIS A 36 8.63 10.28 17.44
N TRP A 37 8.36 10.12 16.13
CA TRP A 37 8.43 8.80 15.50
C TRP A 37 9.88 8.41 15.24
N ASP A 38 10.18 7.14 15.48
CA ASP A 38 11.45 6.56 15.11
C ASP A 38 11.50 6.18 13.61
N GLU A 39 12.64 5.67 13.16
CA GLU A 39 12.84 5.25 11.77
C GLU A 39 11.89 4.13 11.39
N GLY A 40 11.65 3.17 12.28
CA GLY A 40 10.78 2.02 12.05
C GLY A 40 9.33 2.44 11.81
N GLU A 41 8.79 3.33 12.65
CA GLU A 41 7.43 3.87 12.50
C GLU A 41 7.29 4.68 11.21
N MET A 42 8.26 5.54 10.91
CA MET A 42 8.28 6.32 9.67
C MET A 42 8.35 5.43 8.43
N SER A 43 9.20 4.41 8.43
CA SER A 43 9.39 3.48 7.32
C SER A 43 8.14 2.63 7.09
N LYS A 44 7.54 2.11 8.16
CA LYS A 44 6.26 1.37 8.14
C LYS A 44 5.13 2.23 7.55
N ARG A 45 5.03 3.48 7.99
CA ARG A 45 3.99 4.41 7.56
C ARG A 45 4.15 4.83 6.10
N ARG A 46 5.36 5.21 5.71
CA ARG A 46 5.67 5.51 4.31
C ARG A 46 5.35 4.32 3.41
N GLY A 47 5.79 3.10 3.78
CA GLY A 47 5.51 1.89 3.03
C GLY A 47 4.03 1.60 2.84
N ALA A 48 3.19 1.93 3.82
CA ALA A 48 1.73 1.81 3.70
C ALA A 48 1.17 2.80 2.67
N ILE A 49 1.69 4.03 2.62
CA ILE A 49 1.25 5.09 1.70
C ILE A 49 1.66 4.78 0.26
N VAL A 50 2.92 4.40 0.04
CA VAL A 50 3.45 4.12 -1.30
C VAL A 50 3.12 2.71 -1.80
N LYS A 51 2.28 1.97 -1.07
CA LYS A 51 1.88 0.62 -1.44
C LYS A 51 1.11 0.63 -2.76
N ARG A 52 1.46 -0.27 -3.66
CA ARG A 52 0.91 -0.36 -5.02
C ARG A 52 -0.63 -0.40 -5.06
N ALA A 53 -1.25 -1.21 -4.22
CA ALA A 53 -2.71 -1.27 -4.12
C ALA A 53 -3.35 0.06 -3.72
N VAL A 54 -2.68 0.84 -2.88
CA VAL A 54 -3.13 2.17 -2.45
C VAL A 54 -2.99 3.17 -3.58
N ASN A 55 -1.85 3.18 -4.29
CA ASN A 55 -1.64 4.06 -5.44
C ASN A 55 -2.67 3.80 -6.54
N ASN A 56 -3.04 2.54 -6.79
CA ASN A 56 -4.13 2.19 -7.72
C ASN A 56 -5.47 2.78 -7.29
N ALA A 57 -5.84 2.62 -6.02
CA ALA A 57 -7.12 3.12 -5.51
C ALA A 57 -7.17 4.66 -5.52
N VAL A 58 -6.07 5.33 -5.17
CA VAL A 58 -5.94 6.80 -5.25
C VAL A 58 -6.07 7.26 -6.71
N ALA A 59 -5.37 6.62 -7.64
CA ALA A 59 -5.43 6.95 -9.07
C ALA A 59 -6.86 6.84 -9.63
N GLN A 60 -7.60 5.81 -9.25
CA GLN A 60 -9.00 5.63 -9.62
C GLN A 60 -9.90 6.72 -9.01
N GLN A 61 -9.73 7.06 -7.72
CA GLN A 61 -10.49 8.14 -7.09
C GLN A 61 -10.17 9.51 -7.71
N MET A 62 -8.98 9.71 -8.24
CA MET A 62 -8.61 10.89 -9.02
C MET A 62 -9.22 10.91 -10.43
N GLY A 63 -9.81 9.81 -10.89
CA GLY A 63 -10.37 9.67 -12.23
C GLY A 63 -9.33 9.43 -13.32
N LEU A 64 -8.10 9.01 -12.98
CA LEU A 64 -7.04 8.73 -13.95
C LEU A 64 -7.40 7.55 -14.86
N ASP A 65 -8.22 6.61 -14.39
CA ASP A 65 -8.75 5.50 -15.15
C ASP A 65 -9.49 5.91 -16.43
N ARG A 66 -10.12 7.10 -16.41
CA ARG A 66 -10.86 7.68 -17.56
C ARG A 66 -9.97 8.39 -18.55
N LEU A 67 -8.77 8.78 -18.15
CA LEU A 67 -7.83 9.57 -18.95
C LEU A 67 -6.77 8.71 -19.64
N LEU A 68 -6.58 7.49 -19.16
CA LEU A 68 -5.53 6.61 -19.66
C LEU A 68 -5.92 5.92 -20.98
N GLN A 69 -5.04 6.07 -21.96
CA GLN A 69 -5.09 5.28 -23.21
C GLN A 69 -4.35 3.96 -22.99
N ILE A 70 -5.10 2.90 -22.67
CA ILE A 70 -4.56 1.58 -22.38
C ILE A 70 -4.88 0.64 -23.53
N ARG A 71 -3.87 -0.09 -24.04
CA ARG A 71 -4.07 -1.17 -25.02
C ARG A 71 -4.94 -2.26 -24.38
N ARG A 72 -5.81 -2.91 -25.19
CA ARG A 72 -6.74 -3.93 -24.70
C ARG A 72 -6.04 -5.08 -23.98
N GLU A 73 -4.89 -5.52 -24.49
CA GLU A 73 -4.09 -6.59 -23.92
C GLU A 73 -3.55 -6.22 -22.52
N ALA A 74 -3.17 -4.97 -22.33
CA ALA A 74 -2.66 -4.47 -21.06
C ALA A 74 -3.76 -4.32 -20.01
N ARG A 75 -5.03 -4.11 -20.40
CA ARG A 75 -6.16 -4.07 -19.45
C ARG A 75 -6.42 -5.39 -18.75
N GLN A 76 -6.11 -6.52 -19.40
CA GLN A 76 -6.35 -7.85 -18.85
C GLN A 76 -5.19 -8.39 -18.01
N GLY A 77 -4.01 -7.76 -18.07
CA GLY A 77 -2.77 -8.33 -17.53
C GLY A 77 -2.16 -7.61 -16.33
N SER A 78 -2.58 -6.39 -15.97
CA SER A 78 -1.94 -5.66 -14.89
C SER A 78 -2.95 -4.89 -14.04
N ALA A 79 -3.11 -5.35 -12.80
CA ALA A 79 -3.90 -4.65 -11.78
C ALA A 79 -3.30 -3.29 -11.38
N ASP A 80 -2.05 -3.01 -11.79
CA ASP A 80 -1.23 -1.91 -11.27
C ASP A 80 -1.14 -0.69 -12.21
N ILE A 81 -1.80 -0.74 -13.36
CA ILE A 81 -1.71 0.29 -14.41
C ILE A 81 -2.05 1.69 -13.89
N TYR A 82 -3.03 1.80 -13.02
CA TYR A 82 -3.49 3.10 -12.52
C TYR A 82 -2.50 3.71 -11.53
N GLY A 83 -1.93 2.91 -10.63
CA GLY A 83 -0.88 3.34 -9.71
C GLY A 83 0.38 3.78 -10.44
N ASN A 84 0.79 3.00 -11.44
CA ASN A 84 1.92 3.34 -12.31
C ASN A 84 1.68 4.66 -13.06
N ALA A 85 0.46 4.93 -13.48
CA ALA A 85 0.10 6.19 -14.13
C ALA A 85 0.12 7.38 -13.15
N LEU A 86 -0.31 7.20 -11.90
CA LEU A 86 -0.18 8.21 -10.85
C LEU A 86 1.28 8.55 -10.58
N GLU A 87 2.11 7.54 -10.44
CA GLU A 87 3.56 7.72 -10.24
C GLU A 87 4.19 8.42 -11.45
N ALA A 88 3.85 8.01 -12.67
CA ALA A 88 4.33 8.68 -13.87
C ALA A 88 3.88 10.14 -13.96
N LEU A 89 2.66 10.47 -13.55
CA LEU A 89 2.17 11.85 -13.46
C LEU A 89 2.99 12.67 -12.47
N ILE A 90 3.29 12.12 -11.29
CA ILE A 90 4.15 12.79 -10.30
C ILE A 90 5.55 13.03 -10.88
N GLY A 91 6.11 12.04 -11.58
CA GLY A 91 7.40 12.17 -12.26
C GLY A 91 7.39 13.25 -13.35
N ALA A 92 6.32 13.35 -14.12
CA ALA A 92 6.15 14.38 -15.13
C ALA A 92 6.06 15.79 -14.51
N ILE A 93 5.27 15.96 -13.43
CA ILE A 93 5.18 17.23 -12.68
C ILE A 93 6.55 17.63 -12.14
N PHE A 94 7.31 16.66 -11.61
CA PHE A 94 8.66 16.92 -11.11
C PHE A 94 9.61 17.42 -12.21
N LEU A 95 9.60 16.80 -13.38
CA LEU A 95 10.46 17.23 -14.50
C LEU A 95 10.07 18.61 -15.04
N ASP A 96 8.81 18.92 -15.05
CA ASP A 96 8.29 20.16 -15.64
C ASP A 96 8.36 21.35 -14.67
N HIS A 97 8.11 21.11 -13.37
CA HIS A 97 7.95 22.18 -12.38
C HIS A 97 8.83 22.04 -11.13
N GLY A 98 9.67 21.02 -11.06
CA GLY A 98 10.56 20.75 -9.93
C GLY A 98 9.87 20.15 -8.71
N TYR A 99 10.69 19.87 -7.67
CA TYR A 99 10.28 19.13 -6.49
C TYR A 99 9.16 19.83 -5.70
N ALA A 100 9.26 21.14 -5.48
CA ALA A 100 8.28 21.87 -4.67
C ALA A 100 6.84 21.75 -5.22
N ARG A 101 6.67 21.76 -6.53
CA ARG A 101 5.36 21.57 -7.18
C ARG A 101 4.90 20.13 -7.12
N ALA A 102 5.80 19.17 -7.32
CA ALA A 102 5.48 17.76 -7.18
C ALA A 102 5.08 17.41 -5.74
N GLU A 103 5.82 17.89 -4.74
CA GLU A 103 5.47 17.74 -3.33
C GLU A 103 4.11 18.37 -3.01
N SER A 104 3.87 19.60 -3.45
CA SER A 104 2.57 20.27 -3.27
C SER A 104 1.42 19.46 -3.88
N PHE A 105 1.60 18.90 -5.07
CA PHE A 105 0.63 18.01 -5.71
C PHE A 105 0.36 16.77 -4.86
N VAL A 106 1.42 16.12 -4.39
CA VAL A 106 1.32 14.92 -3.54
C VAL A 106 0.57 15.26 -2.25
N LEU A 107 0.93 16.33 -1.56
CA LEU A 107 0.32 16.70 -0.28
C LEU A 107 -1.11 17.19 -0.42
N THR A 108 -1.48 17.84 -1.51
CA THR A 108 -2.81 18.43 -1.68
C THR A 108 -3.79 17.54 -2.43
N LYS A 109 -3.33 16.62 -3.27
CA LYS A 109 -4.18 15.76 -4.11
C LYS A 109 -4.11 14.28 -3.75
N VAL A 110 -2.92 13.76 -3.45
CA VAL A 110 -2.71 12.33 -3.19
C VAL A 110 -2.96 12.00 -1.72
N LEU A 111 -2.33 12.72 -0.81
CA LEU A 111 -2.40 12.46 0.63
C LEU A 111 -3.82 12.48 1.20
N PRO A 112 -4.72 13.44 0.88
CA PRO A 112 -6.07 13.43 1.40
C PRO A 112 -6.87 12.18 0.98
N LEU A 113 -6.67 11.71 -0.25
CA LEU A 113 -7.32 10.49 -0.75
C LEU A 113 -6.76 9.26 -0.07
N PHE A 114 -5.44 9.22 0.15
CA PHE A 114 -4.81 8.16 0.95
C PHE A 114 -5.40 8.08 2.35
N LEU A 115 -5.48 9.20 3.08
CA LEU A 115 -6.01 9.24 4.45
C LEU A 115 -7.48 8.78 4.50
N LYS A 116 -8.27 9.15 3.50
CA LYS A 116 -9.66 8.69 3.37
C LYS A 116 -9.73 7.18 3.15
N LEU A 117 -8.89 6.65 2.26
CA LEU A 117 -8.82 5.20 2.01
C LEU A 117 -8.34 4.43 3.23
N GLU A 118 -7.36 4.96 3.95
CA GLU A 118 -6.86 4.33 5.16
C GLU A 118 -7.92 4.23 6.26
N GLY A 119 -8.71 5.28 6.46
CA GLY A 119 -9.84 5.26 7.40
C GLY A 119 -10.80 4.11 7.09
N SER A 120 -11.22 3.99 5.83
CA SER A 120 -12.11 2.92 5.39
C SER A 120 -11.48 1.52 5.43
N LEU A 121 -10.16 1.40 5.18
CA LEU A 121 -9.44 0.13 5.26
C LEU A 121 -9.19 -0.32 6.71
N ARG A 122 -8.98 0.61 7.64
CA ARG A 122 -8.87 0.29 9.07
C ARG A 122 -10.17 -0.29 9.62
N GLU A 123 -11.31 0.21 9.16
CA GLU A 123 -12.62 -0.35 9.53
C GLU A 123 -12.82 -1.77 8.97
N GLN A 124 -12.24 -2.09 7.81
CA GLN A 124 -12.44 -3.38 7.13
C GLN A 124 -11.35 -4.43 7.39
N THR A 125 -10.14 -4.02 7.75
CA THR A 125 -8.99 -4.94 7.94
C THR A 125 -8.16 -4.55 9.15
N THR A 126 -8.72 -4.68 10.33
CA THR A 126 -7.90 -4.74 11.53
C THR A 126 -7.13 -6.07 11.47
N ASN A 127 -5.82 -6.02 11.21
CA ASN A 127 -4.98 -7.22 11.23
C ASN A 127 -4.77 -7.65 12.70
N TYR A 128 -5.79 -8.27 13.25
CA TYR A 128 -5.80 -8.72 14.64
C TYR A 128 -4.64 -9.66 14.96
N LYS A 129 -4.16 -10.44 13.97
CA LYS A 129 -2.99 -11.30 14.15
C LYS A 129 -1.73 -10.49 14.44
N SER A 130 -1.47 -9.44 13.67
CA SER A 130 -0.31 -8.55 13.89
C SER A 130 -0.44 -7.78 15.20
N LEU A 131 -1.63 -7.25 15.52
CA LEU A 131 -1.87 -6.56 16.79
C LEU A 131 -1.65 -7.48 17.99
N LEU A 132 -2.12 -8.71 17.90
CA LEU A 132 -1.92 -9.70 18.96
C LEU A 132 -0.45 -10.07 19.10
N LEU A 133 0.28 -10.23 17.98
CA LEU A 133 1.71 -10.51 17.99
C LEU A 133 2.49 -9.34 18.61
N GLU A 134 2.23 -8.11 18.20
CA GLU A 134 2.87 -6.91 18.77
C GLU A 134 2.57 -6.79 20.28
N TRP A 135 1.32 -7.06 20.67
CA TRP A 135 0.92 -7.02 22.07
C TRP A 135 1.63 -8.09 22.90
N THR A 136 1.67 -9.35 22.44
CA THR A 136 2.35 -10.43 23.18
C THR A 136 3.85 -10.21 23.27
N GLN A 137 4.51 -9.70 22.21
CA GLN A 137 5.92 -9.32 22.25
C GLN A 137 6.19 -8.22 23.29
N LYS A 138 5.35 -7.18 23.32
CA LYS A 138 5.48 -6.08 24.29
C LYS A 138 5.36 -6.56 25.75
N HIS A 139 4.55 -7.59 25.99
CA HIS A 139 4.31 -8.14 27.33
C HIS A 139 5.15 -9.38 27.63
N HIS A 140 6.10 -9.74 26.74
CA HIS A 140 6.97 -10.92 26.88
C HIS A 140 6.20 -12.23 27.03
N LEU A 141 5.02 -12.35 26.40
CA LEU A 141 4.17 -13.52 26.39
C LEU A 141 4.45 -14.41 25.15
N VAL A 142 4.28 -15.69 25.29
CA VAL A 142 4.43 -16.65 24.17
C VAL A 142 3.12 -16.78 23.43
N LEU A 143 3.14 -16.46 22.13
CA LEU A 143 1.98 -16.59 21.23
C LEU A 143 2.16 -17.83 20.35
N ASP A 144 1.17 -18.72 20.35
CA ASP A 144 1.15 -19.93 19.53
C ASP A 144 -0.17 -20.10 18.79
N PHE A 145 -0.10 -20.53 17.53
CA PHE A 145 -1.24 -20.80 16.66
C PHE A 145 -1.29 -22.30 16.35
N ARG A 146 -2.23 -23.02 16.96
CA ARG A 146 -2.36 -24.47 16.77
C ARG A 146 -3.51 -24.79 15.83
N MET A 147 -3.19 -25.48 14.75
CA MET A 147 -4.17 -25.96 13.79
C MET A 147 -5.01 -27.06 14.42
N LEU A 148 -6.32 -26.86 14.54
CA LEU A 148 -7.24 -27.84 15.06
C LEU A 148 -7.84 -28.71 13.95
N GLN A 149 -8.04 -28.13 12.77
CA GLN A 149 -8.61 -28.84 11.63
C GLN A 149 -8.05 -28.28 10.32
N GLU A 150 -7.56 -29.20 9.47
CA GLU A 150 -7.21 -28.90 8.08
C GLU A 150 -8.32 -29.35 7.12
N PRO A 151 -8.66 -28.59 6.09
CA PRO A 151 -9.68 -28.95 5.14
C PRO A 151 -9.29 -30.21 4.35
N LYS A 152 -10.15 -31.23 4.37
CA LYS A 152 -9.97 -32.47 3.59
C LYS A 152 -10.67 -32.39 2.22
N ARG A 153 -11.43 -31.32 1.94
CA ARG A 153 -12.18 -31.12 0.68
C ARG A 153 -12.10 -29.66 0.24
N ALA A 154 -12.21 -29.41 -1.05
CA ALA A 154 -12.32 -28.06 -1.59
C ALA A 154 -13.53 -27.33 -0.97
N GLY A 155 -13.31 -26.12 -0.46
CA GLY A 155 -14.33 -25.29 0.19
C GLY A 155 -14.50 -25.51 1.70
N ALA A 156 -13.81 -26.48 2.32
CA ALA A 156 -13.79 -26.59 3.77
C ALA A 156 -12.82 -25.59 4.40
N LEU A 157 -13.10 -25.16 5.62
CA LEU A 157 -12.34 -24.13 6.33
C LEU A 157 -11.23 -24.75 7.17
N PHE A 158 -10.10 -24.05 7.24
CA PHE A 158 -9.09 -24.27 8.27
C PHE A 158 -9.64 -23.80 9.62
N VAL A 159 -9.40 -24.52 10.69
CA VAL A 159 -9.73 -24.11 12.05
C VAL A 159 -8.44 -24.01 12.85
N CYS A 160 -8.18 -22.86 13.43
CA CYS A 160 -6.99 -22.58 14.20
C CYS A 160 -7.34 -22.07 15.59
N ALA A 161 -6.70 -22.58 16.63
CA ALA A 161 -6.77 -22.05 17.98
C ALA A 161 -5.56 -21.18 18.29
N VAL A 162 -5.81 -20.11 19.03
CA VAL A 162 -4.78 -19.16 19.49
C VAL A 162 -4.52 -19.40 20.96
N TYR A 163 -3.25 -19.49 21.31
CA TYR A 163 -2.78 -19.68 22.69
C TYR A 163 -1.84 -18.54 23.09
N VAL A 164 -1.97 -18.06 24.30
CA VAL A 164 -1.04 -17.13 24.95
C VAL A 164 -0.60 -17.78 26.25
N ASP A 165 0.70 -18.01 26.45
CA ASP A 165 1.29 -18.75 27.57
C ASP A 165 0.54 -20.07 27.85
N ASP A 166 0.36 -20.89 26.78
CA ASP A 166 -0.36 -22.16 26.80
C ASP A 166 -1.85 -22.10 27.17
N ARG A 167 -2.40 -20.94 27.42
CA ARG A 167 -3.85 -20.74 27.61
C ARG A 167 -4.52 -20.47 26.27
N LYS A 168 -5.53 -21.27 25.96
CA LYS A 168 -6.36 -21.05 24.77
C LYS A 168 -7.18 -19.77 24.94
N VAL A 169 -6.93 -18.77 24.10
CA VAL A 169 -7.61 -17.45 24.16
C VAL A 169 -8.63 -17.25 23.04
N GLY A 170 -8.59 -18.07 22.00
CA GLY A 170 -9.56 -17.96 20.91
C GLY A 170 -9.49 -19.11 19.90
N VAL A 171 -10.50 -19.15 19.03
CA VAL A 171 -10.57 -20.04 17.86
C VAL A 171 -11.08 -19.25 16.69
N GLY A 172 -10.48 -19.45 15.52
CA GLY A 172 -10.92 -18.84 14.27
C GLY A 172 -10.98 -19.88 13.15
N SER A 173 -11.77 -19.58 12.13
CA SER A 173 -11.84 -20.39 10.92
C SER A 173 -11.71 -19.51 9.68
N GLY A 174 -11.11 -20.03 8.62
CA GLY A 174 -10.91 -19.29 7.38
C GLY A 174 -10.58 -20.21 6.20
N PRO A 175 -10.68 -19.68 4.95
CA PRO A 175 -10.38 -20.45 3.75
C PRO A 175 -8.88 -20.68 3.53
N ASN A 176 -8.02 -19.92 4.21
CA ASN A 176 -6.56 -19.97 4.09
C ASN A 176 -5.89 -20.12 5.46
N LYS A 177 -4.64 -20.63 5.46
CA LYS A 177 -3.77 -20.69 6.67
C LYS A 177 -3.28 -19.29 7.07
#